data_4add5051a3ebae39a682fa1720792fe9
#
_entry.id   4add5051a3ebae39a682fa1720792fe9
#
_cell.length_a   1.000
_cell.length_b   1.000
_cell.length_c   1.000
_cell.angle_alpha   90.00
_cell.angle_beta   90.00
_cell.angle_gamma   90.00
#
_symmetry.space_group_name_H-M   'P 1'
#
loop_
_entity.id
_entity.type
_entity.pdbx_description
1 polymer ?
#
loop_
_entity_poly.entity_id
_entity_poly.type
_entity_poly.pdbx_seq_one_letter_code
_entity_poly.pdbx_strand_id
1 'polypeptide(L)'
;MAVTSNFDTAQIVADIASKTKKCLLTCWVGRKTAEESRQLFAQKNIPTYTTPEAAVNSFMHLVRYKRNQAILMETPPTLTADLVFDSDKAWGIIAKVISEGREWLNELEAKAVLDAYGIPTAYTHLAKSPEEAAAFADSLGYPVVVKIFSPDILHKSDVRGVALNLSSSEAVQQAAYDIENAVRELRPDARIEGFSVQKMLVSKHSHELILGVLNDPTFGPVLLFGQGGTAVE
;
A
#
# COMPACT_ATOMS: atom_id res chain seq x y z
N MET A 1 14.61 54.30 22.91
CA MET A 1 13.64 53.34 22.35
C MET A 1 12.48 53.30 23.35
N ALA A 2 11.25 53.64 22.93
CA ALA A 2 10.09 53.44 23.76
C ALA A 2 9.83 51.93 23.82
N VAL A 3 10.05 51.32 25.00
CA VAL A 3 9.74 49.92 25.23
C VAL A 3 8.24 49.87 25.49
N THR A 4 7.46 49.49 24.49
CA THR A 4 6.01 49.27 24.67
C THR A 4 5.82 48.14 25.69
N SER A 5 4.93 48.31 26.63
CA SER A 5 4.61 47.29 27.64
C SER A 5 4.03 46.05 26.93
N ASN A 6 4.44 44.85 27.38
CA ASN A 6 3.88 43.60 26.86
C ASN A 6 2.34 43.55 27.00
N PHE A 7 1.81 44.14 28.08
CA PHE A 7 0.38 44.16 28.35
C PHE A 7 -0.38 45.10 27.40
N ASP A 8 0.15 46.31 27.14
CA ASP A 8 -0.47 47.24 26.17
C ASP A 8 -0.52 46.67 24.77
N THR A 9 0.54 45.97 24.37
CA THR A 9 0.57 45.26 23.09
C THR A 9 -0.47 44.13 23.04
N ALA A 10 -0.62 43.36 24.14
CA ALA A 10 -1.62 42.31 24.21
C ALA A 10 -3.05 42.86 24.12
N GLN A 11 -3.28 44.02 24.71
CA GLN A 11 -4.58 44.69 24.68
C GLN A 11 -4.96 45.12 23.26
N ILE A 12 -4.02 45.70 22.54
CA ILE A 12 -4.20 46.07 21.12
C ILE A 12 -4.50 44.81 20.26
N VAL A 13 -3.78 43.74 20.47
CA VAL A 13 -4.01 42.47 19.76
C VAL A 13 -5.39 41.89 20.07
N ALA A 14 -5.80 41.93 21.33
CA ALA A 14 -7.14 41.49 21.76
C ALA A 14 -8.27 42.31 21.15
N ASP A 15 -8.09 43.63 21.05
CA ASP A 15 -9.04 44.51 20.40
C ASP A 15 -9.14 44.29 18.88
N ILE A 16 -8.04 44.02 18.24
CA ILE A 16 -8.03 43.64 16.81
C ILE A 16 -8.68 42.26 16.60
N ALA A 17 -8.38 41.27 17.48
CA ALA A 17 -8.96 39.96 17.42
C ALA A 17 -10.49 39.99 17.48
N SER A 18 -11.08 40.87 18.32
CA SER A 18 -12.53 41.03 18.43
C SER A 18 -13.21 41.53 17.15
N LYS A 19 -12.45 42.17 16.24
CA LYS A 19 -12.94 42.77 14.99
C LYS A 19 -12.67 41.87 13.75
N THR A 20 -11.99 40.75 13.92
CA THR A 20 -11.67 39.85 12.82
C THR A 20 -12.34 38.50 12.98
N LYS A 21 -12.73 37.88 11.85
CA LYS A 21 -13.21 36.49 11.79
C LYS A 21 -12.10 35.50 11.50
N LYS A 22 -10.85 35.96 11.38
CA LYS A 22 -9.72 35.08 11.11
C LYS A 22 -9.34 34.33 12.39
N CYS A 23 -8.93 33.08 12.25
CA CYS A 23 -8.35 32.32 13.35
C CYS A 23 -7.04 32.97 13.78
N LEU A 24 -7.00 33.40 15.04
CA LEU A 24 -5.82 34.02 15.64
C LEU A 24 -5.31 33.11 16.75
N LEU A 25 -4.05 32.72 16.65
CA LEU A 25 -3.30 32.08 17.73
C LEU A 25 -2.14 33.00 18.11
N THR A 26 -1.97 33.20 19.39
CA THR A 26 -0.90 34.07 19.86
C THR A 26 0.21 33.25 20.52
N CYS A 27 1.45 33.74 20.40
CA CYS A 27 2.58 33.19 21.12
C CYS A 27 3.18 34.31 21.97
N TRP A 28 3.08 34.17 23.31
CA TRP A 28 3.59 35.16 24.24
C TRP A 28 4.70 34.56 25.10
N VAL A 29 5.94 34.83 24.67
CA VAL A 29 7.16 34.27 25.28
C VAL A 29 7.53 35.07 26.52
N GLY A 30 7.95 34.40 27.57
CA GLY A 30 8.36 34.99 28.85
C GLY A 30 7.61 34.36 30.02
N ARG A 31 8.21 34.42 31.21
CA ARG A 31 7.56 33.89 32.43
C ARG A 31 6.68 34.96 33.10
N LYS A 32 7.26 35.72 34.00
CA LYS A 32 6.51 36.72 34.81
C LYS A 32 6.00 37.88 33.96
N THR A 33 6.79 38.42 33.04
CA THR A 33 6.44 39.60 32.23
C THR A 33 5.32 39.32 31.19
N ALA A 34 5.04 38.06 30.90
CA ALA A 34 4.03 37.64 29.93
C ALA A 34 2.75 37.08 30.58
N GLU A 35 2.73 36.93 31.92
CA GLU A 35 1.64 36.31 32.65
C GLU A 35 0.33 37.08 32.52
N GLU A 36 0.36 38.39 32.78
CA GLU A 36 -0.81 39.27 32.68
C GLU A 36 -1.38 39.30 31.27
N SER A 37 -0.49 39.31 30.24
CA SER A 37 -0.89 39.24 28.83
C SER A 37 -1.58 37.91 28.48
N ARG A 38 -1.08 36.79 28.99
CA ARG A 38 -1.70 35.49 28.79
C ARG A 38 -3.05 35.36 29.47
N GLN A 39 -3.21 35.93 30.68
CA GLN A 39 -4.47 35.97 31.38
C GLN A 39 -5.50 36.83 30.63
N LEU A 40 -5.09 37.94 30.04
CA LEU A 40 -5.96 38.78 29.20
C LEU A 40 -6.44 37.99 27.97
N PHE A 41 -5.54 37.26 27.27
CA PHE A 41 -5.95 36.45 26.15
C PHE A 41 -6.90 35.31 26.54
N ALA A 42 -6.65 34.65 27.67
CA ALA A 42 -7.54 33.62 28.20
C ALA A 42 -8.94 34.16 28.51
N GLN A 43 -9.03 35.33 29.15
CA GLN A 43 -10.31 36.01 29.43
C GLN A 43 -11.06 36.38 28.14
N LYS A 44 -10.35 36.67 27.07
CA LYS A 44 -10.92 37.03 25.76
C LYS A 44 -11.11 35.83 24.85
N ASN A 45 -10.91 34.60 25.34
CA ASN A 45 -10.96 33.34 24.56
C ASN A 45 -10.03 33.34 23.35
N ILE A 46 -8.86 33.99 23.45
CA ILE A 46 -7.83 33.98 22.42
C ILE A 46 -6.78 32.95 22.79
N PRO A 47 -6.60 31.89 21.99
CA PRO A 47 -5.60 30.87 22.24
C PRO A 47 -4.19 31.47 22.30
N THR A 48 -3.46 31.19 23.37
CA THR A 48 -2.09 31.67 23.55
C THR A 48 -1.16 30.56 23.99
N TYR A 49 0.06 30.62 23.51
CA TYR A 49 1.08 29.58 23.71
C TYR A 49 2.37 30.19 24.23
N THR A 50 3.15 29.37 24.92
CA THR A 50 4.43 29.79 25.48
C THR A 50 5.58 29.67 24.49
N THR A 51 5.41 28.88 23.42
CA THR A 51 6.41 28.71 22.36
C THR A 51 5.78 28.81 20.97
N PRO A 52 6.51 29.27 19.94
CA PRO A 52 6.03 29.31 18.57
C PRO A 52 5.64 27.94 18.02
N GLU A 53 6.40 26.89 18.37
CA GLU A 53 6.12 25.51 17.92
C GLU A 53 4.76 25.03 18.44
N ALA A 54 4.43 25.34 19.70
CA ALA A 54 3.14 24.96 20.27
C ALA A 54 1.98 25.66 19.53
N ALA A 55 2.13 26.93 19.18
CA ALA A 55 1.15 27.68 18.40
C ALA A 55 0.98 27.06 16.98
N VAL A 56 2.09 26.77 16.31
CA VAL A 56 2.07 26.16 14.97
C VAL A 56 1.45 24.78 15.00
N ASN A 57 1.83 23.93 15.97
CA ASN A 57 1.25 22.60 16.12
C ASN A 57 -0.27 22.66 16.35
N SER A 58 -0.73 23.58 17.19
CA SER A 58 -2.17 23.78 17.41
C SER A 58 -2.90 24.23 16.15
N PHE A 59 -2.31 25.12 15.36
CA PHE A 59 -2.85 25.48 14.06
C PHE A 59 -2.91 24.29 13.11
N MET A 60 -1.85 23.48 13.08
CA MET A 60 -1.81 22.26 12.24
C MET A 60 -2.88 21.24 12.64
N HIS A 61 -3.26 21.15 13.92
CA HIS A 61 -4.39 20.32 14.33
C HIS A 61 -5.71 20.82 13.72
N LEU A 62 -5.95 22.12 13.67
CA LEU A 62 -7.14 22.67 13.01
C LEU A 62 -7.14 22.41 11.51
N VAL A 63 -5.98 22.55 10.85
CA VAL A 63 -5.83 22.24 9.42
C VAL A 63 -6.11 20.76 9.15
N ARG A 64 -5.54 19.86 9.95
CA ARG A 64 -5.77 18.41 9.83
C ARG A 64 -7.24 18.05 10.06
N TYR A 65 -7.85 18.63 11.10
CA TYR A 65 -9.27 18.40 11.38
C TYR A 65 -10.15 18.80 10.19
N LYS A 66 -9.94 20.00 9.64
CA LYS A 66 -10.70 20.47 8.47
C LYS A 66 -10.48 19.58 7.24
N ARG A 67 -9.23 19.16 7.02
CA ARG A 67 -8.90 18.23 5.92
C ARG A 67 -9.57 16.88 6.11
N ASN A 68 -9.52 16.33 7.31
CA ASN A 68 -10.18 15.05 7.61
C ASN A 68 -11.70 15.15 7.44
N GLN A 69 -12.32 16.27 7.87
CA GLN A 69 -13.75 16.49 7.61
C GLN A 69 -14.05 16.52 6.11
N ALA A 70 -13.22 17.19 5.30
CA ALA A 70 -13.42 17.23 3.86
C ALA A 70 -13.34 15.83 3.24
N ILE A 71 -12.36 15.01 3.66
CA ILE A 71 -12.21 13.62 3.20
C ILE A 71 -13.40 12.76 3.61
N LEU A 72 -13.89 12.90 4.85
CA LEU A 72 -15.06 12.15 5.33
C LEU A 72 -16.37 12.54 4.62
N MET A 73 -16.45 13.76 4.12
CA MET A 73 -17.61 14.25 3.35
C MET A 73 -17.47 14.02 1.84
N GLU A 74 -16.33 13.51 1.40
CA GLU A 74 -16.11 13.18 -0.01
C GLU A 74 -16.95 11.96 -0.36
N THR A 75 -17.90 12.16 -1.26
CA THR A 75 -18.65 11.04 -1.84
C THR A 75 -17.78 10.38 -2.91
N PRO A 76 -17.50 9.07 -2.81
CA PRO A 76 -16.77 8.38 -3.86
C PRO A 76 -17.43 8.65 -5.22
N PRO A 77 -16.64 8.91 -6.28
CA PRO A 77 -17.21 9.05 -7.61
C PRO A 77 -17.98 7.77 -7.96
N THR A 78 -19.12 7.92 -8.58
CA THR A 78 -19.84 6.79 -9.17
C THR A 78 -18.87 6.09 -10.11
N LEU A 79 -18.76 4.75 -9.99
CA LEU A 79 -17.96 3.95 -10.92
C LEU A 79 -18.27 4.41 -12.32
N THR A 80 -17.28 4.87 -13.06
CA THR A 80 -17.46 5.31 -14.44
C THR A 80 -17.98 4.13 -15.26
N ALA A 81 -18.97 4.37 -16.11
CA ALA A 81 -19.56 3.36 -16.98
C ALA A 81 -18.56 2.66 -17.94
N ASP A 82 -17.32 3.14 -17.96
CA ASP A 82 -16.24 2.64 -18.81
C ASP A 82 -15.47 1.45 -18.22
N LEU A 83 -15.74 1.07 -16.95
CA LEU A 83 -15.15 -0.14 -16.36
C LEU A 83 -15.96 -1.36 -16.77
N VAL A 84 -15.52 -2.01 -17.85
CA VAL A 84 -16.06 -3.30 -18.28
C VAL A 84 -15.29 -4.41 -17.57
N PHE A 85 -15.98 -5.17 -16.73
CA PHE A 85 -15.42 -6.34 -16.05
C PHE A 85 -16.36 -7.53 -16.22
N ASP A 86 -15.77 -8.71 -16.32
CA ASP A 86 -16.48 -9.99 -16.45
C ASP A 86 -16.59 -10.67 -15.07
N SER A 87 -17.57 -10.22 -14.28
CA SER A 87 -17.81 -10.78 -12.95
C SER A 87 -18.21 -12.25 -12.98
N ASP A 88 -18.90 -12.69 -14.05
CA ASP A 88 -19.37 -14.07 -14.18
C ASP A 88 -18.18 -15.02 -14.40
N LYS A 89 -17.22 -14.61 -15.21
CA LYS A 89 -15.96 -15.35 -15.39
C LYS A 89 -15.17 -15.45 -14.08
N ALA A 90 -15.02 -14.33 -13.35
CA ALA A 90 -14.35 -14.31 -12.07
C ALA A 90 -15.03 -15.24 -11.06
N TRP A 91 -16.35 -15.17 -10.97
CA TRP A 91 -17.16 -16.00 -10.08
C TRP A 91 -17.08 -17.49 -10.45
N GLY A 92 -17.07 -17.81 -11.74
CA GLY A 92 -16.89 -19.19 -12.23
C GLY A 92 -15.57 -19.80 -11.77
N ILE A 93 -14.47 -19.04 -11.81
CA ILE A 93 -13.16 -19.49 -11.32
C ILE A 93 -13.20 -19.75 -9.80
N ILE A 94 -13.73 -18.80 -9.04
CA ILE A 94 -13.83 -18.90 -7.57
C ILE A 94 -14.72 -20.08 -7.18
N ALA A 95 -15.90 -20.21 -7.79
CA ALA A 95 -16.84 -21.29 -7.52
C ALA A 95 -16.23 -22.68 -7.78
N LYS A 96 -15.43 -22.82 -8.85
CA LYS A 96 -14.69 -24.04 -9.13
C LYS A 96 -13.72 -24.39 -8.01
N VAL A 97 -12.91 -23.44 -7.55
CA VAL A 97 -11.94 -23.66 -6.47
C VAL A 97 -12.62 -24.07 -5.18
N ILE A 98 -13.74 -23.42 -4.84
CA ILE A 98 -14.56 -23.77 -3.68
C ILE A 98 -15.13 -25.20 -3.82
N SER A 99 -15.61 -25.57 -4.99
CA SER A 99 -16.16 -26.91 -5.25
C SER A 99 -15.11 -28.03 -5.13
N GLU A 100 -13.84 -27.69 -5.35
CA GLU A 100 -12.71 -28.59 -5.15
C GLU A 100 -12.25 -28.68 -3.68
N GLY A 101 -12.92 -27.97 -2.76
CA GLY A 101 -12.58 -27.92 -1.33
C GLY A 101 -11.34 -27.13 -1.01
N ARG A 102 -10.90 -26.25 -1.92
CA ARG A 102 -9.74 -25.39 -1.72
C ARG A 102 -10.17 -24.01 -1.20
N GLU A 103 -9.36 -23.43 -0.34
CA GLU A 103 -9.56 -22.09 0.24
C GLU A 103 -8.75 -21.01 -0.49
N TRP A 104 -7.79 -21.40 -1.34
CA TRP A 104 -6.84 -20.51 -2.02
C TRP A 104 -6.84 -20.74 -3.51
N LEU A 105 -6.82 -19.63 -4.26
CA LEU A 105 -6.54 -19.62 -5.68
C LEU A 105 -5.05 -19.87 -5.90
N ASN A 106 -4.71 -20.67 -6.91
CA ASN A 106 -3.34 -20.72 -7.38
C ASN A 106 -2.97 -19.45 -8.17
N GLU A 107 -1.68 -19.28 -8.54
CA GLU A 107 -1.19 -18.07 -9.23
C GLU A 107 -1.92 -17.80 -10.56
N LEU A 108 -2.24 -18.83 -11.32
CA LEU A 108 -2.91 -18.67 -12.62
C LEU A 108 -4.39 -18.32 -12.44
N GLU A 109 -5.06 -18.97 -11.50
CA GLU A 109 -6.45 -18.67 -11.15
C GLU A 109 -6.60 -17.24 -10.63
N ALA A 110 -5.70 -16.82 -9.72
CA ALA A 110 -5.69 -15.44 -9.20
C ALA A 110 -5.50 -14.42 -10.33
N LYS A 111 -4.55 -14.65 -11.24
CA LYS A 111 -4.35 -13.79 -12.42
C LYS A 111 -5.56 -13.77 -13.34
N ALA A 112 -6.20 -14.91 -13.57
CA ALA A 112 -7.39 -14.97 -14.39
C ALA A 112 -8.59 -14.22 -13.79
N VAL A 113 -8.71 -14.20 -12.46
CA VAL A 113 -9.68 -13.35 -11.74
C VAL A 113 -9.35 -11.87 -11.92
N LEU A 114 -8.08 -11.47 -11.73
CA LEU A 114 -7.65 -10.08 -11.95
C LEU A 114 -7.88 -9.63 -13.39
N ASP A 115 -7.54 -10.48 -14.37
CA ASP A 115 -7.78 -10.19 -15.78
C ASP A 115 -9.27 -10.03 -16.11
N ALA A 116 -10.16 -10.80 -15.45
CA ALA A 116 -11.60 -10.66 -15.60
C ALA A 116 -12.11 -9.29 -15.12
N TYR A 117 -11.41 -8.66 -14.18
CA TYR A 117 -11.68 -7.29 -13.75
C TYR A 117 -10.87 -6.23 -14.52
N GLY A 118 -10.19 -6.61 -15.60
CA GLY A 118 -9.40 -5.69 -16.41
C GLY A 118 -8.12 -5.19 -15.76
N ILE A 119 -7.67 -5.86 -14.69
CA ILE A 119 -6.40 -5.56 -14.02
C ILE A 119 -5.27 -6.28 -14.76
N PRO A 120 -4.34 -5.55 -15.40
CA PRO A 120 -3.30 -6.18 -16.19
C PRO A 120 -2.36 -7.00 -15.30
N THR A 121 -2.12 -8.25 -15.70
CA THR A 121 -1.21 -9.16 -15.00
C THR A 121 -0.02 -9.51 -15.87
N ALA A 122 1.09 -9.94 -15.25
CA ALA A 122 2.20 -10.50 -16.00
C ALA A 122 1.77 -11.82 -16.64
N TYR A 123 1.87 -11.90 -17.96
CA TYR A 123 1.58 -13.14 -18.70
C TYR A 123 2.45 -14.29 -18.17
N THR A 124 1.82 -15.39 -17.83
CA THR A 124 2.45 -16.51 -17.14
C THR A 124 2.06 -17.82 -17.81
N HIS A 125 3.05 -18.63 -18.09
CA HIS A 125 2.86 -20.00 -18.57
C HIS A 125 3.15 -21.03 -17.48
N LEU A 126 2.38 -22.10 -17.48
CA LEU A 126 2.63 -23.29 -16.68
C LEU A 126 3.40 -24.31 -17.55
N ALA A 127 4.61 -24.60 -17.17
CA ALA A 127 5.47 -25.62 -17.76
C ALA A 127 5.49 -26.86 -16.85
N LYS A 128 5.38 -28.05 -17.43
CA LYS A 128 5.37 -29.31 -16.68
C LYS A 128 6.77 -29.91 -16.49
N SER A 129 7.76 -29.41 -17.23
CA SER A 129 9.14 -29.84 -17.14
C SER A 129 10.10 -28.66 -17.29
N PRO A 130 11.38 -28.80 -16.89
CA PRO A 130 12.41 -27.82 -17.13
C PRO A 130 12.62 -27.49 -18.63
N GLU A 131 12.47 -28.46 -19.52
CA GLU A 131 12.59 -28.29 -20.98
C GLU A 131 11.44 -27.45 -21.52
N GLU A 132 10.21 -27.71 -21.04
CA GLU A 132 9.03 -26.92 -21.41
C GLU A 132 9.17 -25.49 -20.89
N ALA A 133 9.70 -25.29 -19.67
CA ALA A 133 9.96 -23.98 -19.10
C ALA A 133 10.95 -23.17 -19.97
N ALA A 134 12.01 -23.81 -20.42
CA ALA A 134 12.99 -23.22 -21.33
C ALA A 134 12.37 -22.82 -22.68
N ALA A 135 11.58 -23.72 -23.29
CA ALA A 135 10.88 -23.42 -24.54
C ALA A 135 9.89 -22.27 -24.44
N PHE A 136 9.16 -22.16 -23.32
CA PHE A 136 8.31 -21.00 -23.07
C PHE A 136 9.11 -19.72 -22.88
N ALA A 137 10.22 -19.77 -22.17
CA ALA A 137 11.09 -18.61 -21.99
C ALA A 137 11.61 -18.05 -23.31
N ASP A 138 11.98 -18.93 -24.26
CA ASP A 138 12.40 -18.55 -25.61
C ASP A 138 11.26 -17.76 -26.33
N SER A 139 10.04 -18.20 -26.17
CA SER A 139 8.88 -17.54 -26.80
C SER A 139 8.52 -16.21 -26.15
N LEU A 140 8.73 -16.04 -24.82
CA LEU A 140 8.45 -14.83 -24.05
C LEU A 140 9.51 -13.75 -24.26
N GLY A 141 10.74 -14.17 -24.55
CA GLY A 141 11.92 -13.31 -24.55
C GLY A 141 12.41 -12.98 -23.15
N TYR A 142 13.71 -12.79 -23.05
CA TYR A 142 14.43 -12.61 -21.79
C TYR A 142 14.50 -11.14 -21.31
N PRO A 143 14.75 -10.88 -20.01
CA PRO A 143 14.87 -11.88 -18.93
C PRO A 143 13.51 -12.40 -18.44
N VAL A 144 13.53 -13.62 -17.87
CA VAL A 144 12.34 -14.26 -17.31
C VAL A 144 12.51 -14.64 -15.84
N VAL A 145 11.40 -14.97 -15.21
CA VAL A 145 11.30 -15.53 -13.86
C VAL A 145 10.71 -16.93 -13.95
N VAL A 146 11.33 -17.87 -13.22
CA VAL A 146 10.80 -19.22 -13.03
C VAL A 146 10.45 -19.40 -11.54
N LYS A 147 9.27 -19.95 -11.28
CA LYS A 147 8.83 -20.26 -9.93
C LYS A 147 8.26 -21.66 -9.89
N ILE A 148 8.43 -22.33 -8.75
CA ILE A 148 7.75 -23.62 -8.52
C ILE A 148 6.23 -23.42 -8.56
N PHE A 149 5.53 -24.36 -9.17
CA PHE A 149 4.07 -24.42 -9.16
C PHE A 149 3.62 -25.65 -8.39
N SER A 150 3.04 -25.42 -7.23
CA SER A 150 2.60 -26.43 -6.28
C SER A 150 1.41 -25.95 -5.48
N PRO A 151 0.37 -26.75 -5.27
CA PRO A 151 -0.75 -26.41 -4.40
C PRO A 151 -0.37 -26.41 -2.91
N ASP A 152 0.72 -27.10 -2.55
CA ASP A 152 1.15 -27.32 -1.17
C ASP A 152 2.19 -26.27 -0.71
N ILE A 153 2.63 -25.36 -1.61
CA ILE A 153 3.64 -24.34 -1.35
C ILE A 153 3.07 -22.94 -1.61
N LEU A 154 2.68 -22.26 -0.53
CA LEU A 154 2.18 -20.87 -0.58
C LEU A 154 3.34 -19.87 -0.72
N HIS A 155 4.36 -20.00 0.14
CA HIS A 155 5.54 -19.13 0.16
C HIS A 155 6.71 -19.78 -0.60
N LYS A 156 6.80 -19.45 -1.88
CA LYS A 156 7.78 -20.08 -2.78
C LYS A 156 9.23 -19.75 -2.42
N SER A 157 9.47 -18.56 -1.85
CA SER A 157 10.80 -18.11 -1.43
C SER A 157 11.39 -18.95 -0.29
N ASP A 158 10.54 -19.46 0.62
CA ASP A 158 10.98 -20.23 1.79
C ASP A 158 11.60 -21.58 1.40
N VAL A 159 11.22 -22.09 0.22
CA VAL A 159 11.71 -23.36 -0.32
C VAL A 159 12.68 -23.17 -1.50
N ARG A 160 13.26 -21.98 -1.66
CA ARG A 160 14.08 -21.62 -2.82
C ARG A 160 13.36 -21.85 -4.15
N GLY A 161 12.06 -21.72 -4.16
CA GLY A 161 11.18 -22.02 -5.29
C GLY A 161 11.05 -20.90 -6.32
N VAL A 162 11.95 -19.89 -6.34
CA VAL A 162 11.93 -18.76 -7.26
C VAL A 162 13.33 -18.46 -7.78
N ALA A 163 13.46 -18.32 -9.11
CA ALA A 163 14.67 -17.86 -9.77
C ALA A 163 14.34 -16.64 -10.66
N LEU A 164 15.09 -15.56 -10.47
CA LEU A 164 14.91 -14.27 -11.12
C LEU A 164 16.00 -13.99 -12.14
N ASN A 165 15.74 -13.06 -13.07
CA ASN A 165 16.72 -12.53 -14.03
C ASN A 165 17.38 -13.60 -14.92
N LEU A 166 16.65 -14.63 -15.28
CA LEU A 166 17.16 -15.67 -16.16
C LEU A 166 17.21 -15.15 -17.60
N SER A 167 18.38 -15.23 -18.23
CA SER A 167 18.68 -14.56 -19.50
C SER A 167 18.93 -15.51 -20.67
N SER A 168 18.85 -16.82 -20.47
CA SER A 168 18.97 -17.82 -21.54
C SER A 168 18.16 -19.07 -21.25
N SER A 169 17.92 -19.87 -22.27
CA SER A 169 17.24 -21.17 -22.23
C SER A 169 17.89 -22.12 -21.25
N GLU A 170 19.23 -22.23 -21.32
CA GLU A 170 20.02 -23.10 -20.45
C GLU A 170 19.91 -22.64 -18.97
N ALA A 171 19.95 -21.33 -18.73
CA ALA A 171 19.78 -20.78 -17.37
C ALA A 171 18.39 -21.08 -16.80
N VAL A 172 17.35 -21.02 -17.64
CA VAL A 172 15.99 -21.37 -17.26
C VAL A 172 15.87 -22.85 -16.93
N GLN A 173 16.39 -23.70 -17.77
CA GLN A 173 16.37 -25.16 -17.57
C GLN A 173 17.11 -25.55 -16.29
N GLN A 174 18.32 -25.01 -16.09
CA GLN A 174 19.11 -25.28 -14.88
C GLN A 174 18.39 -24.78 -13.62
N ALA A 175 17.86 -23.55 -13.66
CA ALA A 175 17.11 -22.99 -12.54
C ALA A 175 15.87 -23.83 -12.18
N ALA A 176 15.16 -24.36 -13.17
CA ALA A 176 14.02 -25.23 -12.92
C ALA A 176 14.43 -26.55 -12.23
N TYR A 177 15.54 -27.17 -12.66
CA TYR A 177 16.10 -28.33 -11.96
C TYR A 177 16.53 -28.01 -10.53
N ASP A 178 17.22 -26.88 -10.33
CA ASP A 178 17.68 -26.49 -8.99
C ASP A 178 16.50 -26.21 -8.05
N ILE A 179 15.45 -25.56 -8.54
CA ILE A 179 14.19 -25.34 -7.81
C ILE A 179 13.55 -26.68 -7.43
N GLU A 180 13.41 -27.61 -8.39
CA GLU A 180 12.79 -28.90 -8.13
C GLU A 180 13.56 -29.68 -7.06
N ASN A 181 14.89 -29.73 -7.15
CA ASN A 181 15.74 -30.39 -6.17
C ASN A 181 15.63 -29.76 -4.78
N ALA A 182 15.66 -28.42 -4.70
CA ALA A 182 15.52 -27.70 -3.45
C ALA A 182 14.16 -27.95 -2.77
N VAL A 183 13.08 -27.96 -3.57
CA VAL A 183 11.74 -28.26 -3.05
C VAL A 183 11.64 -29.69 -2.56
N ARG A 184 12.18 -30.68 -3.30
CA ARG A 184 12.19 -32.08 -2.87
C ARG A 184 13.00 -32.31 -1.60
N GLU A 185 14.06 -31.52 -1.38
CA GLU A 185 14.86 -31.57 -0.15
C GLU A 185 14.13 -30.95 1.03
N LEU A 186 13.54 -29.76 0.86
CA LEU A 186 12.93 -28.97 1.94
C LEU A 186 11.49 -29.37 2.24
N ARG A 187 10.77 -29.85 1.25
CA ARG A 187 9.35 -30.26 1.34
C ARG A 187 9.11 -31.53 0.53
N PRO A 188 9.62 -32.69 0.99
CA PRO A 188 9.55 -33.95 0.25
C PRO A 188 8.12 -34.42 -0.03
N ASP A 189 7.16 -34.01 0.81
CA ASP A 189 5.75 -34.39 0.66
C ASP A 189 4.94 -33.46 -0.25
N ALA A 190 5.54 -32.33 -0.70
CA ALA A 190 4.84 -31.37 -1.56
C ALA A 190 4.66 -31.90 -2.98
N ARG A 191 3.47 -31.75 -3.51
CA ARG A 191 3.17 -32.07 -4.92
C ARG A 191 3.71 -30.98 -5.82
N ILE A 192 4.58 -31.33 -6.74
CA ILE A 192 5.09 -30.43 -7.75
C ILE A 192 4.26 -30.65 -9.02
N GLU A 193 3.53 -29.63 -9.45
CA GLU A 193 2.72 -29.67 -10.68
C GLU A 193 3.45 -29.05 -11.86
N GLY A 194 4.62 -28.45 -11.63
CA GLY A 194 5.46 -27.85 -12.65
C GLY A 194 6.07 -26.52 -12.23
N PHE A 195 6.23 -25.65 -13.21
CA PHE A 195 6.87 -24.33 -13.05
C PHE A 195 6.02 -23.25 -13.69
N SER A 196 5.85 -22.11 -13.04
CA SER A 196 5.32 -20.92 -13.68
C SER A 196 6.46 -20.09 -14.26
N VAL A 197 6.36 -19.78 -15.55
CA VAL A 197 7.34 -18.98 -16.29
C VAL A 197 6.67 -17.68 -16.73
N GLN A 198 7.30 -16.56 -16.42
CA GLN A 198 6.79 -15.24 -16.79
C GLN A 198 7.94 -14.28 -17.15
N LYS A 199 7.63 -13.28 -17.94
CA LYS A 199 8.60 -12.22 -18.24
C LYS A 199 8.95 -11.44 -16.98
N MET A 200 10.24 -11.14 -16.79
CA MET A 200 10.69 -10.26 -15.70
C MET A 200 10.24 -8.83 -16.00
N LEU A 201 9.44 -8.27 -15.10
CA LEU A 201 9.06 -6.86 -15.16
C LEU A 201 10.15 -6.05 -14.49
N VAL A 202 10.93 -5.32 -15.26
CA VAL A 202 12.00 -4.44 -14.75
C VAL A 202 11.67 -3.01 -15.14
N SER A 203 11.56 -2.14 -14.15
CA SER A 203 11.45 -0.70 -14.38
C SER A 203 12.40 0.06 -13.45
N LYS A 204 13.17 1.00 -14.02
CA LYS A 204 14.13 1.83 -13.26
C LYS A 204 13.44 2.78 -12.26
N HIS A 205 12.15 3.03 -12.42
CA HIS A 205 11.35 3.97 -11.63
C HIS A 205 10.04 3.35 -11.17
N SER A 206 10.03 2.05 -10.87
CA SER A 206 8.86 1.37 -10.31
C SER A 206 8.84 1.48 -8.80
N HIS A 207 7.63 1.63 -8.26
CA HIS A 207 7.36 1.47 -6.84
C HIS A 207 6.53 0.21 -6.65
N GLU A 208 6.95 -0.64 -5.75
CA GLU A 208 6.15 -1.79 -5.34
C GLU A 208 5.11 -1.34 -4.33
N LEU A 209 3.86 -1.70 -4.57
CA LEU A 209 2.75 -1.38 -3.71
C LEU A 209 2.01 -2.66 -3.31
N ILE A 210 1.56 -2.71 -2.08
CA ILE A 210 0.63 -3.74 -1.62
C ILE A 210 -0.78 -3.16 -1.69
N LEU A 211 -1.66 -3.89 -2.36
CA LEU A 211 -3.08 -3.66 -2.35
C LEU A 211 -3.77 -4.96 -1.93
N GLY A 212 -4.60 -4.89 -0.91
CA GLY A 212 -5.31 -6.05 -0.40
C GLY A 212 -6.71 -5.71 0.08
N VAL A 213 -7.52 -6.74 0.21
CA VAL A 213 -8.83 -6.68 0.85
C VAL A 213 -8.86 -7.74 1.94
N LEU A 214 -9.27 -7.35 3.12
CA LEU A 214 -9.54 -8.30 4.20
C LEU A 214 -10.89 -7.99 4.83
N ASN A 215 -11.52 -9.01 5.40
CA ASN A 215 -12.78 -8.83 6.09
C ASN A 215 -12.51 -8.67 7.59
N ASP A 216 -12.69 -7.45 8.08
CA ASP A 216 -12.56 -7.14 9.51
C ASP A 216 -13.86 -7.46 10.24
N PRO A 217 -13.82 -8.12 11.41
CA PRO A 217 -15.03 -8.46 12.15
C PRO A 217 -15.89 -7.27 12.59
N THR A 218 -15.26 -6.10 12.76
CA THR A 218 -15.92 -4.87 13.22
C THR A 218 -16.34 -3.97 12.07
N PHE A 219 -15.47 -3.81 11.07
CA PHE A 219 -15.65 -2.87 9.96
C PHE A 219 -16.15 -3.51 8.66
N GLY A 220 -16.21 -4.84 8.58
CA GLY A 220 -16.50 -5.55 7.33
C GLY A 220 -15.30 -5.50 6.37
N PRO A 221 -15.52 -5.47 5.04
CA PRO A 221 -14.43 -5.41 4.06
C PRO A 221 -13.63 -4.12 4.18
N VAL A 222 -12.32 -4.23 4.41
CA VAL A 222 -11.39 -3.11 4.45
C VAL A 222 -10.33 -3.26 3.38
N LEU A 223 -9.94 -2.13 2.79
CA LEU A 223 -8.87 -2.06 1.82
C LEU A 223 -7.54 -1.81 2.53
N LEU A 224 -6.55 -2.64 2.24
CA LEU A 224 -5.17 -2.44 2.64
C LEU A 224 -4.40 -1.83 1.46
N PHE A 225 -3.71 -0.74 1.71
CA PHE A 225 -2.81 -0.10 0.76
C PHE A 225 -1.54 0.32 1.46
N GLY A 226 -0.40 -0.02 0.88
CA GLY A 226 0.90 0.31 1.46
C GLY A 226 2.06 0.14 0.49
N GLN A 227 3.25 0.44 0.97
CA GLN A 227 4.48 0.16 0.24
C GLN A 227 4.74 -1.34 0.25
N GLY A 228 5.09 -1.90 -0.91
CA GLY A 228 5.50 -3.29 -1.07
C GLY A 228 7.02 -3.46 -1.07
N GLY A 229 7.45 -4.65 -1.46
CA GLY A 229 8.87 -5.03 -1.51
C GLY A 229 9.42 -5.45 -0.15
N THR A 230 10.74 -5.58 -0.05
CA THR A 230 11.46 -6.03 1.16
C THR A 230 11.35 -5.11 2.37
N ALA A 231 10.72 -3.95 2.23
CA ALA A 231 10.50 -3.00 3.32
C ALA A 231 9.24 -3.28 4.16
N VAL A 232 8.51 -4.35 3.85
CA VAL A 232 7.24 -4.74 4.53
C VAL A 232 7.47 -5.79 5.61
N GLU A 233 8.65 -6.42 5.65
CA GLU A 233 9.03 -7.44 6.64
C GLU A 233 9.67 -6.83 7.89
#